data_1b8e44e2472ea2112300d979d3909381
#
_entry.id   1b8e44e2472ea2112300d979d3909381
#
_cell.length_a   1.000
_cell.length_b   1.000
_cell.length_c   1.000
_cell.angle_alpha   90.00
_cell.angle_beta   90.00
_cell.angle_gamma   90.00
#
_symmetry.space_group_name_H-M   'P 1'
#
loop_
_entity.id
_entity.type
_entity.pdbx_description
1 polymer ?
#
loop_
_entity_poly.entity_id
_entity_poly.type
_entity_poly.pdbx_seq_one_letter_code
_entity_poly.pdbx_strand_id
1 'polypeptide(L)'
;GVVPPAAGSLKNDERPALFLTLHGAGVEGEGQSACYAPKSNGYVIAPTNRRVFGFDWEDWGRWDALEVLDQAARRFQTNPRRTYLTGHSMGGHGTWHIGSLFPDRFAALGPSAGWISFNSYAGVSTTTNEDPIAQMFRRGVSASDTLSRVHNLASQGIYVLHGDADDNVPVGQARIMREELAKFHPDFVYKEQPGAGHWWGNACVDWPAMFSFFDSHQLPEPEQVNRIDFSTPAPHVSSRSFWAELQSQHHQGEVSRIELQLDRGKRLLSGKTTNVHRLNLNLGQMKSPENNGDNGLLTIDLDGSKLEYVVVAGKPSLCLERSEGGWSVVEEDRNPAHKTGRNGSFKEAFNHRFLLVYGTGGGPEENEWMLGRARYDAETFWYRGNGSVDVVSDLEWKEIAEENRSVIVYGNAAVNAAWKELLLDCPVVVERGSWRVPGRASTEEATVMMIRPRPGSSIASVGAIGGTTLRSMRSSHRVPIFSSGTGYPDLLIASPDYLEKGAEAVFLTGYFGHDWSFESGDWARGESETGVGGK
;
A
#
# COMPACT_ATOMS: atom_id res chain seq x y z
N GLY A 1 -20.38 9.99 6.42
CA GLY A 1 -21.74 9.75 6.93
C GLY A 1 -21.73 8.81 8.14
N VAL A 2 -22.73 8.93 9.01
CA VAL A 2 -22.90 8.11 10.21
C VAL A 2 -24.37 7.73 10.37
N VAL A 3 -24.64 6.43 10.49
CA VAL A 3 -25.97 5.91 10.86
C VAL A 3 -25.84 5.29 12.26
N PRO A 4 -26.49 5.87 13.28
CA PRO A 4 -26.47 5.30 14.64
C PRO A 4 -27.30 4.03 14.72
N PRO A 5 -27.08 3.20 15.74
CA PRO A 5 -27.94 2.05 16.03
C PRO A 5 -29.40 2.47 16.19
N ALA A 6 -30.32 1.53 15.95
CA ALA A 6 -31.75 1.76 16.20
C ALA A 6 -31.97 2.15 17.66
N ALA A 7 -32.87 3.13 17.91
CA ALA A 7 -33.08 3.67 19.23
C ALA A 7 -33.47 2.57 20.25
N GLY A 8 -32.73 2.48 21.37
CA GLY A 8 -32.98 1.51 22.43
C GLY A 8 -32.61 0.05 22.09
N SER A 9 -31.95 -0.20 20.97
CA SER A 9 -31.59 -1.57 20.56
C SER A 9 -30.30 -2.11 21.20
N LEU A 10 -29.36 -1.23 21.58
CA LEU A 10 -28.14 -1.66 22.27
C LEU A 10 -28.43 -2.02 23.73
N LYS A 11 -27.90 -3.14 24.19
CA LYS A 11 -27.94 -3.52 25.61
C LYS A 11 -26.94 -2.68 26.42
N ASN A 12 -27.24 -2.39 27.66
CA ASN A 12 -26.52 -1.41 28.50
C ASN A 12 -25.00 -1.66 28.63
N ASP A 13 -24.52 -2.89 28.51
CA ASP A 13 -23.09 -3.25 28.65
C ASP A 13 -22.46 -3.82 27.35
N GLU A 14 -23.17 -3.77 26.23
CA GLU A 14 -22.67 -4.32 24.97
C GLU A 14 -21.96 -3.25 24.14
N ARG A 15 -20.68 -3.49 23.82
CA ARG A 15 -19.94 -2.64 22.88
C ARG A 15 -20.50 -2.85 21.46
N PRO A 16 -20.93 -1.78 20.76
CA PRO A 16 -21.56 -1.90 19.45
C PRO A 16 -20.60 -2.43 18.38
N ALA A 17 -21.16 -3.06 17.38
CA ALA A 17 -20.45 -3.38 16.14
C ALA A 17 -20.15 -2.12 15.32
N LEU A 18 -19.20 -2.21 14.38
CA LEU A 18 -18.87 -1.15 13.45
C LEU A 18 -18.89 -1.68 12.01
N PHE A 19 -19.74 -1.09 11.19
CA PHE A 19 -19.87 -1.39 9.78
C PHE A 19 -19.28 -0.23 8.97
N LEU A 20 -18.10 -0.45 8.38
CA LEU A 20 -17.50 0.49 7.45
C LEU A 20 -18.06 0.23 6.05
N THR A 21 -18.68 1.25 5.44
CA THR A 21 -19.23 1.15 4.09
C THR A 21 -18.59 2.15 3.14
N LEU A 22 -18.13 1.66 2.00
CA LEU A 22 -17.42 2.43 0.99
C LEU A 22 -18.37 2.80 -0.15
N HIS A 23 -18.40 4.09 -0.52
CA HIS A 23 -19.29 4.58 -1.57
C HIS A 23 -18.79 4.24 -2.99
N GLY A 24 -19.73 4.20 -3.94
CA GLY A 24 -19.44 4.08 -5.36
C GLY A 24 -18.92 5.38 -5.98
N ALA A 25 -18.42 5.30 -7.21
CA ALA A 25 -17.95 6.46 -7.98
C ALA A 25 -19.07 7.50 -8.17
N GLY A 26 -18.75 8.77 -7.98
CA GLY A 26 -19.72 9.87 -8.09
C GLY A 26 -20.64 10.04 -6.89
N VAL A 27 -20.50 9.24 -5.82
CA VAL A 27 -21.30 9.30 -4.58
C VAL A 27 -20.44 9.85 -3.45
N GLU A 28 -21.05 10.51 -2.49
CA GLU A 28 -20.41 10.97 -1.26
C GLU A 28 -20.73 10.06 -0.09
N GLY A 29 -19.91 10.11 0.99
CA GLY A 29 -20.12 9.32 2.19
C GLY A 29 -21.49 9.56 2.85
N GLU A 30 -22.07 10.77 2.75
CA GLU A 30 -23.42 11.07 3.21
C GLU A 30 -24.47 10.30 2.39
N GLY A 31 -24.38 10.34 1.07
CA GLY A 31 -25.27 9.60 0.17
C GLY A 31 -25.18 8.09 0.39
N GLN A 32 -23.96 7.57 0.58
CA GLN A 32 -23.75 6.15 0.91
C GLN A 32 -24.42 5.78 2.24
N SER A 33 -24.21 6.57 3.29
CA SER A 33 -24.80 6.27 4.60
C SER A 33 -26.34 6.34 4.59
N ALA A 34 -26.94 7.23 3.78
CA ALA A 34 -28.38 7.36 3.64
C ALA A 34 -29.07 6.13 3.01
N CYS A 35 -28.29 5.21 2.39
CA CYS A 35 -28.83 3.97 1.85
C CYS A 35 -29.09 2.89 2.90
N TYR A 36 -28.66 3.08 4.15
CA TYR A 36 -28.76 2.08 5.21
C TYR A 36 -29.83 2.44 6.24
N ALA A 37 -30.64 1.47 6.61
CA ALA A 37 -31.45 1.56 7.81
C ALA A 37 -30.57 1.40 9.07
N PRO A 38 -30.93 2.01 10.21
CA PRO A 38 -30.26 1.79 11.49
C PRO A 38 -30.17 0.30 11.84
N LYS A 39 -28.99 -0.16 12.24
CA LYS A 39 -28.79 -1.55 12.70
C LYS A 39 -29.10 -1.68 14.18
N SER A 40 -29.54 -2.86 14.61
CA SER A 40 -29.89 -3.07 16.02
C SER A 40 -28.65 -3.13 16.93
N ASN A 41 -27.46 -3.41 16.39
CA ASN A 41 -26.28 -3.80 17.14
C ASN A 41 -25.02 -2.98 16.84
N GLY A 42 -25.08 -1.94 16.00
CA GLY A 42 -23.88 -1.20 15.66
C GLY A 42 -24.08 0.04 14.80
N TYR A 43 -23.01 0.77 14.60
CA TYR A 43 -22.91 1.97 13.78
C TYR A 43 -22.54 1.63 12.34
N VAL A 44 -23.18 2.29 11.37
CA VAL A 44 -22.73 2.28 9.97
C VAL A 44 -21.98 3.60 9.69
N ILE A 45 -20.76 3.50 9.19
CA ILE A 45 -19.87 4.63 8.94
C ILE A 45 -19.47 4.63 7.46
N ALA A 46 -19.65 5.77 6.80
CA ALA A 46 -19.25 5.98 5.42
C ALA A 46 -18.19 7.09 5.32
N PRO A 47 -16.92 6.76 5.02
CA PRO A 47 -15.85 7.72 4.76
C PRO A 47 -16.06 8.42 3.42
N THR A 48 -15.20 9.38 3.09
CA THR A 48 -15.39 10.27 1.93
C THR A 48 -14.53 9.91 0.72
N ASN A 49 -13.57 8.99 0.85
CA ASN A 49 -12.54 8.76 -0.17
C ASN A 49 -11.85 10.07 -0.60
N ARG A 50 -11.93 11.09 0.26
CA ARG A 50 -11.53 12.49 0.08
C ARG A 50 -12.32 13.27 -1.00
N ARG A 51 -12.90 12.59 -1.99
CA ARG A 51 -13.76 13.12 -3.08
C ARG A 51 -14.68 12.02 -3.60
N VAL A 52 -15.69 12.40 -4.37
CA VAL A 52 -16.68 11.47 -4.95
C VAL A 52 -16.11 10.41 -5.89
N PHE A 53 -14.96 10.68 -6.52
CA PHE A 53 -14.16 9.70 -7.25
C PHE A 53 -12.88 9.36 -6.46
N GLY A 54 -12.31 10.34 -5.79
CA GLY A 54 -11.15 10.24 -4.91
C GLY A 54 -10.00 9.43 -5.51
N PHE A 55 -9.62 8.38 -4.82
CA PHE A 55 -8.55 7.45 -5.19
C PHE A 55 -9.05 6.01 -5.29
N ASP A 56 -10.32 5.79 -5.62
CA ASP A 56 -10.91 4.45 -5.81
C ASP A 56 -10.69 3.51 -4.60
N TRP A 57 -10.59 4.07 -3.39
CA TRP A 57 -10.25 3.38 -2.15
C TRP A 57 -8.83 2.79 -2.10
N GLU A 58 -7.99 3.18 -3.05
CA GLU A 58 -6.54 2.92 -3.03
C GLU A 58 -5.77 4.13 -2.46
N ASP A 59 -4.46 4.07 -2.36
CA ASP A 59 -3.59 5.18 -1.93
C ASP A 59 -4.18 5.98 -0.75
N TRP A 60 -4.42 7.28 -0.94
CA TRP A 60 -4.98 8.19 0.09
C TRP A 60 -6.44 7.89 0.43
N GLY A 61 -7.21 7.29 -0.48
CA GLY A 61 -8.59 6.85 -0.22
C GLY A 61 -8.62 5.70 0.77
N ARG A 62 -7.69 4.77 0.67
CA ARG A 62 -7.50 3.69 1.65
C ARG A 62 -7.17 4.24 3.03
N TRP A 63 -6.25 5.19 3.11
CA TRP A 63 -5.89 5.84 4.38
C TRP A 63 -7.05 6.63 4.97
N ASP A 64 -7.85 7.34 4.16
CA ASP A 64 -9.09 8.00 4.60
C ASP A 64 -10.07 7.00 5.23
N ALA A 65 -10.27 5.86 4.59
CA ALA A 65 -11.16 4.82 5.11
C ALA A 65 -10.69 4.26 6.46
N LEU A 66 -9.39 3.95 6.59
CA LEU A 66 -8.83 3.39 7.84
C LEU A 66 -8.78 4.42 8.96
N GLU A 67 -8.46 5.68 8.67
CA GLU A 67 -8.47 6.76 9.66
C GLU A 67 -9.87 7.00 10.20
N VAL A 68 -10.88 7.05 9.32
CA VAL A 68 -12.29 7.20 9.73
C VAL A 68 -12.74 5.99 10.56
N LEU A 69 -12.33 4.77 10.18
CA LEU A 69 -12.59 3.56 10.96
C LEU A 69 -12.04 3.67 12.37
N ASP A 70 -10.77 4.06 12.51
CA ASP A 70 -10.09 4.17 13.82
C ASP A 70 -10.69 5.27 14.68
N GLN A 71 -11.05 6.41 14.09
CA GLN A 71 -11.71 7.50 14.81
C GLN A 71 -13.11 7.10 15.28
N ALA A 72 -13.88 6.40 14.42
CA ALA A 72 -15.21 5.91 14.78
C ALA A 72 -15.13 4.86 15.91
N ALA A 73 -14.19 3.94 15.82
CA ALA A 73 -13.97 2.92 16.85
C ALA A 73 -13.69 3.54 18.22
N ARG A 74 -12.83 4.57 18.28
CA ARG A 74 -12.55 5.32 19.51
C ARG A 74 -13.74 6.12 20.00
N ARG A 75 -14.40 6.87 19.10
CA ARG A 75 -15.51 7.77 19.44
C ARG A 75 -16.73 7.02 19.97
N PHE A 76 -17.06 5.89 19.37
CA PHE A 76 -18.25 5.10 19.69
C PHE A 76 -17.94 3.90 20.58
N GLN A 77 -16.67 3.71 20.98
CA GLN A 77 -16.20 2.62 21.83
C GLN A 77 -16.69 1.24 21.34
N THR A 78 -16.56 1.00 20.02
CA THR A 78 -17.07 -0.20 19.37
C THR A 78 -16.29 -1.45 19.76
N ASN A 79 -16.86 -2.63 19.50
CA ASN A 79 -16.19 -3.90 19.71
C ASN A 79 -15.21 -4.17 18.54
N PRO A 80 -13.88 -4.21 18.78
CA PRO A 80 -12.90 -4.37 17.71
C PRO A 80 -13.03 -5.71 16.99
N ARG A 81 -13.63 -6.73 17.64
CA ARG A 81 -13.85 -8.04 17.03
C ARG A 81 -15.11 -8.08 16.14
N ARG A 82 -15.98 -7.07 16.21
CA ARG A 82 -17.21 -6.94 15.42
C ARG A 82 -17.10 -5.75 14.48
N THR A 83 -16.03 -5.72 13.69
CA THR A 83 -15.79 -4.73 12.65
C THR A 83 -15.98 -5.39 11.29
N TYR A 84 -16.79 -4.78 10.44
CA TYR A 84 -17.16 -5.30 9.12
C TYR A 84 -16.92 -4.27 8.04
N LEU A 85 -16.63 -4.73 6.83
CA LEU A 85 -16.37 -3.88 5.68
C LEU A 85 -17.30 -4.26 4.53
N THR A 86 -17.96 -3.26 3.94
CA THR A 86 -18.81 -3.44 2.76
C THR A 86 -18.72 -2.24 1.84
N GLY A 87 -19.27 -2.33 0.65
CA GLY A 87 -19.32 -1.23 -0.30
C GLY A 87 -19.85 -1.69 -1.64
N HIS A 88 -20.27 -0.73 -2.47
CA HIS A 88 -20.87 -0.98 -3.77
C HIS A 88 -20.03 -0.36 -4.89
N SER A 89 -19.95 -1.03 -6.04
CA SER A 89 -19.25 -0.51 -7.22
C SER A 89 -17.76 -0.24 -6.90
N MET A 90 -17.29 0.99 -7.04
CA MET A 90 -15.98 1.42 -6.55
C MET A 90 -15.76 1.06 -5.06
N GLY A 91 -16.80 1.14 -4.22
CA GLY A 91 -16.75 0.69 -2.83
C GLY A 91 -16.66 -0.83 -2.68
N GLY A 92 -17.22 -1.58 -3.61
CA GLY A 92 -17.07 -3.05 -3.70
C GLY A 92 -15.63 -3.44 -4.06
N HIS A 93 -14.99 -2.70 -4.98
CA HIS A 93 -13.55 -2.79 -5.23
C HIS A 93 -12.75 -2.48 -3.96
N GLY A 94 -13.04 -1.35 -3.31
CA GLY A 94 -12.39 -0.98 -2.05
C GLY A 94 -12.55 -2.04 -0.95
N THR A 95 -13.69 -2.73 -0.91
CA THR A 95 -13.95 -3.84 0.03
C THR A 95 -12.99 -5.01 -0.23
N TRP A 96 -12.81 -5.43 -1.48
CA TRP A 96 -11.82 -6.44 -1.86
C TRP A 96 -10.40 -6.00 -1.55
N HIS A 97 -10.06 -4.76 -1.95
CA HIS A 97 -8.72 -4.20 -1.80
C HIS A 97 -8.30 -4.05 -0.33
N ILE A 98 -9.10 -3.33 0.47
CA ILE A 98 -8.80 -3.06 1.88
C ILE A 98 -8.91 -4.33 2.72
N GLY A 99 -9.93 -5.16 2.49
CA GLY A 99 -10.13 -6.41 3.21
C GLY A 99 -8.97 -7.39 3.04
N SER A 100 -8.44 -7.53 1.81
CA SER A 100 -7.29 -8.40 1.55
C SER A 100 -5.96 -7.84 2.06
N LEU A 101 -5.81 -6.51 2.18
CA LEU A 101 -4.61 -5.90 2.76
C LEU A 101 -4.59 -5.99 4.29
N PHE A 102 -5.75 -5.90 4.96
CA PHE A 102 -5.85 -5.83 6.41
C PHE A 102 -6.73 -6.95 6.97
N PRO A 103 -6.30 -8.23 6.85
CA PRO A 103 -7.14 -9.38 7.20
C PRO A 103 -7.46 -9.50 8.69
N ASP A 104 -6.69 -8.85 9.56
CA ASP A 104 -6.89 -8.82 11.01
C ASP A 104 -7.74 -7.63 11.50
N ARG A 105 -8.31 -6.84 10.57
CA ARG A 105 -9.13 -5.66 10.91
C ARG A 105 -10.63 -5.91 10.78
N PHE A 106 -11.05 -6.88 10.00
CA PHE A 106 -12.47 -7.09 9.66
C PHE A 106 -12.86 -8.55 9.88
N ALA A 107 -13.96 -8.75 10.62
CA ALA A 107 -14.51 -10.08 10.87
C ALA A 107 -15.19 -10.66 9.63
N ALA A 108 -15.83 -9.81 8.83
CA ALA A 108 -16.41 -10.21 7.55
C ALA A 108 -16.43 -9.04 6.55
N LEU A 109 -16.49 -9.41 5.27
CA LEU A 109 -16.53 -8.51 4.11
C LEU A 109 -17.81 -8.73 3.30
N GLY A 110 -18.37 -7.63 2.78
CA GLY A 110 -19.54 -7.63 1.91
C GLY A 110 -19.32 -6.85 0.61
N PRO A 111 -18.48 -7.33 -0.32
CA PRO A 111 -18.29 -6.65 -1.60
C PRO A 111 -19.56 -6.77 -2.46
N SER A 112 -20.10 -5.64 -2.90
CA SER A 112 -21.26 -5.56 -3.79
C SER A 112 -20.87 -4.91 -5.12
N ALA A 113 -21.12 -5.61 -6.24
CA ALA A 113 -20.91 -5.14 -7.61
C ALA A 113 -19.50 -4.52 -7.84
N GLY A 114 -18.46 -5.03 -7.16
CA GLY A 114 -17.11 -4.51 -7.20
C GLY A 114 -16.21 -5.26 -8.18
N TRP A 115 -15.27 -4.54 -8.81
CA TRP A 115 -14.19 -5.17 -9.57
C TRP A 115 -13.04 -5.60 -8.65
N ILE A 116 -12.22 -6.55 -9.11
CA ILE A 116 -11.14 -7.15 -8.30
C ILE A 116 -9.93 -6.21 -8.24
N SER A 117 -9.47 -5.76 -9.40
CA SER A 117 -8.32 -4.87 -9.58
C SER A 117 -8.49 -4.08 -10.89
N PHE A 118 -7.75 -2.99 -11.06
CA PHE A 118 -7.75 -2.25 -12.33
C PHE A 118 -7.26 -3.12 -13.49
N ASN A 119 -6.28 -3.99 -13.28
CA ASN A 119 -5.81 -4.91 -14.31
C ASN A 119 -6.92 -5.86 -14.79
N SER A 120 -7.69 -6.46 -13.88
CA SER A 120 -8.79 -7.35 -14.22
C SER A 120 -9.97 -6.61 -14.86
N TYR A 121 -10.24 -5.37 -14.42
CA TYR A 121 -11.34 -4.55 -14.92
C TYR A 121 -11.03 -3.96 -16.31
N ALA A 122 -9.80 -3.51 -16.52
CA ALA A 122 -9.35 -2.98 -17.82
C ALA A 122 -8.97 -4.07 -18.84
N GLY A 123 -9.00 -5.36 -18.45
CA GLY A 123 -8.63 -6.47 -19.34
C GLY A 123 -7.15 -6.51 -19.69
N VAL A 124 -6.29 -5.97 -18.84
CA VAL A 124 -4.84 -6.01 -19.04
C VAL A 124 -4.35 -7.45 -18.87
N SER A 125 -3.77 -8.01 -19.94
CA SER A 125 -3.20 -9.37 -19.90
C SER A 125 -1.93 -9.37 -19.05
N THR A 126 -1.88 -10.22 -18.04
CA THR A 126 -0.67 -10.52 -17.27
C THR A 126 0.13 -11.59 -18.00
N THR A 127 0.91 -11.21 -19.01
CA THR A 127 1.79 -12.15 -19.69
C THR A 127 3.01 -12.46 -18.82
N THR A 128 3.35 -13.74 -18.69
CA THR A 128 4.45 -14.24 -17.85
C THR A 128 5.84 -14.02 -18.45
N ASN A 129 5.92 -13.56 -19.69
CA ASN A 129 7.19 -13.35 -20.41
C ASN A 129 7.38 -11.87 -20.73
N GLU A 130 7.48 -11.06 -19.68
CA GLU A 130 7.64 -9.61 -19.83
C GLU A 130 9.12 -9.21 -19.84
N ASP A 131 9.37 -8.13 -20.58
CA ASP A 131 10.57 -7.34 -20.48
C ASP A 131 10.89 -6.97 -19.01
N PRO A 132 12.15 -7.11 -18.56
CA PRO A 132 12.56 -6.77 -17.20
C PRO A 132 12.16 -5.36 -16.74
N ILE A 133 12.12 -4.37 -17.63
CA ILE A 133 11.67 -3.02 -17.33
C ILE A 133 10.18 -3.01 -17.01
N ALA A 134 9.36 -3.68 -17.82
CA ALA A 134 7.92 -3.81 -17.57
C ALA A 134 7.64 -4.52 -16.24
N GLN A 135 8.44 -5.52 -15.86
CA GLN A 135 8.36 -6.17 -14.55
C GLN A 135 8.58 -5.19 -13.39
N MET A 136 9.57 -4.28 -13.50
CA MET A 136 9.80 -3.26 -12.45
C MET A 136 8.61 -2.33 -12.27
N PHE A 137 7.98 -1.88 -13.37
CA PHE A 137 6.78 -1.05 -13.29
C PHE A 137 5.59 -1.81 -12.69
N ARG A 138 5.42 -3.09 -13.03
CA ARG A 138 4.37 -3.93 -12.45
C ARG A 138 4.54 -4.08 -10.93
N ARG A 139 5.77 -4.27 -10.47
CA ARG A 139 6.09 -4.28 -9.02
C ARG A 139 5.67 -2.97 -8.34
N GLY A 140 5.79 -1.83 -9.02
CA GLY A 140 5.35 -0.53 -8.50
C GLY A 140 3.84 -0.41 -8.25
N VAL A 141 3.01 -1.17 -8.98
CA VAL A 141 1.54 -1.19 -8.84
C VAL A 141 1.00 -2.44 -8.14
N SER A 142 1.87 -3.30 -7.65
CA SER A 142 1.51 -4.61 -7.09
C SER A 142 0.56 -4.52 -5.88
N ALA A 143 0.58 -3.42 -5.12
CA ALA A 143 -0.36 -3.18 -4.03
C ALA A 143 -1.84 -3.12 -4.51
N SER A 144 -2.09 -2.79 -5.77
CA SER A 144 -3.43 -2.74 -6.38
C SER A 144 -3.94 -4.11 -6.84
N ASP A 145 -3.09 -5.14 -6.89
CA ASP A 145 -3.47 -6.49 -7.32
C ASP A 145 -4.00 -7.33 -6.17
N THR A 146 -5.33 -7.41 -6.05
CA THR A 146 -6.01 -8.20 -5.02
C THR A 146 -5.79 -9.70 -5.17
N LEU A 147 -5.71 -10.23 -6.39
CA LEU A 147 -5.54 -11.67 -6.62
C LEU A 147 -4.20 -12.20 -6.11
N SER A 148 -3.15 -11.38 -6.15
CA SER A 148 -1.83 -11.78 -5.63
C SER A 148 -1.80 -12.10 -4.13
N ARG A 149 -2.84 -11.67 -3.39
CA ARG A 149 -2.99 -11.87 -1.94
C ARG A 149 -4.36 -12.40 -1.53
N VAL A 150 -5.08 -13.05 -2.45
CA VAL A 150 -6.44 -13.55 -2.20
C VAL A 150 -6.53 -14.49 -0.98
N HIS A 151 -5.45 -15.22 -0.67
CA HIS A 151 -5.38 -16.10 0.51
C HIS A 151 -5.49 -15.36 1.85
N ASN A 152 -5.17 -14.07 1.90
CA ASN A 152 -5.38 -13.25 3.10
C ASN A 152 -6.84 -13.22 3.55
N LEU A 153 -7.77 -13.42 2.62
CA LEU A 153 -9.21 -13.44 2.90
C LEU A 153 -9.67 -14.66 3.69
N ALA A 154 -8.85 -15.71 3.83
CA ALA A 154 -9.22 -16.99 4.46
C ALA A 154 -9.64 -16.87 5.93
N SER A 155 -9.27 -15.79 6.63
CA SER A 155 -9.62 -15.57 8.04
C SER A 155 -10.89 -14.76 8.26
N GLN A 156 -11.56 -14.30 7.19
CA GLN A 156 -12.73 -13.41 7.24
C GLN A 156 -13.93 -14.10 6.62
N GLY A 157 -15.14 -13.88 7.14
CA GLY A 157 -16.35 -14.27 6.41
C GLY A 157 -16.53 -13.41 5.16
N ILE A 158 -16.98 -13.98 4.04
CA ILE A 158 -17.18 -13.25 2.79
C ILE A 158 -18.62 -13.40 2.29
N TYR A 159 -19.32 -12.27 2.05
CA TYR A 159 -20.64 -12.25 1.43
C TYR A 159 -20.58 -11.48 0.11
N VAL A 160 -20.45 -12.17 -1.02
CA VAL A 160 -20.41 -11.56 -2.35
C VAL A 160 -21.82 -11.30 -2.85
N LEU A 161 -22.12 -10.06 -3.26
CA LEU A 161 -23.42 -9.65 -3.82
C LEU A 161 -23.22 -8.98 -5.17
N HIS A 162 -23.94 -9.43 -6.22
CA HIS A 162 -23.83 -8.84 -7.56
C HIS A 162 -25.14 -9.00 -8.35
N GLY A 163 -25.50 -8.04 -9.19
CA GLY A 163 -26.57 -8.20 -10.16
C GLY A 163 -26.06 -8.98 -11.38
N ASP A 164 -26.84 -9.98 -11.85
CA ASP A 164 -26.38 -10.80 -12.98
C ASP A 164 -26.52 -10.14 -14.34
N ALA A 165 -27.27 -9.02 -14.41
CA ALA A 165 -27.42 -8.15 -15.59
C ALA A 165 -26.69 -6.80 -15.42
N ASP A 166 -25.64 -6.76 -14.58
CA ASP A 166 -24.84 -5.56 -14.36
C ASP A 166 -24.11 -5.14 -15.64
N ASP A 167 -24.43 -3.95 -16.14
CA ASP A 167 -23.94 -3.36 -17.37
C ASP A 167 -22.78 -2.36 -17.18
N ASN A 168 -22.37 -2.12 -15.91
CA ASN A 168 -21.28 -1.22 -15.55
C ASN A 168 -20.05 -2.00 -15.05
N VAL A 169 -20.22 -2.79 -13.99
CA VAL A 169 -19.18 -3.72 -13.52
C VAL A 169 -19.59 -5.14 -13.87
N PRO A 170 -18.96 -5.76 -14.87
CA PRO A 170 -19.37 -7.09 -15.33
C PRO A 170 -19.39 -8.11 -14.18
N VAL A 171 -20.48 -8.86 -14.03
CA VAL A 171 -20.65 -9.92 -13.03
C VAL A 171 -19.52 -10.97 -13.08
N GLY A 172 -18.80 -11.05 -14.20
CA GLY A 172 -17.58 -11.85 -14.36
C GLY A 172 -16.53 -11.59 -13.29
N GLN A 173 -16.43 -10.35 -12.78
CA GLN A 173 -15.52 -10.01 -11.67
C GLN A 173 -15.87 -10.82 -10.40
N ALA A 174 -17.14 -10.84 -10.02
CA ALA A 174 -17.60 -11.61 -8.86
C ALA A 174 -17.47 -13.13 -9.08
N ARG A 175 -17.70 -13.62 -10.31
CA ARG A 175 -17.54 -15.03 -10.66
C ARG A 175 -16.10 -15.50 -10.55
N ILE A 176 -15.13 -14.70 -11.01
CA ILE A 176 -13.69 -14.97 -10.84
C ILE A 176 -13.36 -15.09 -9.34
N MET A 177 -13.80 -14.13 -8.51
CA MET A 177 -13.55 -14.19 -7.06
C MET A 177 -14.20 -15.41 -6.41
N ARG A 178 -15.43 -15.79 -6.82
CA ARG A 178 -16.08 -17.02 -6.35
C ARG A 178 -15.23 -18.26 -6.66
N GLU A 179 -14.70 -18.34 -7.88
CA GLU A 179 -13.85 -19.45 -8.31
C GLU A 179 -12.53 -19.51 -7.54
N GLU A 180 -11.91 -18.35 -7.29
CA GLU A 180 -10.70 -18.29 -6.47
C GLU A 180 -10.96 -18.66 -5.02
N LEU A 181 -12.00 -18.11 -4.39
CA LEU A 181 -12.38 -18.44 -3.00
C LEU A 181 -12.73 -19.92 -2.84
N ALA A 182 -13.43 -20.52 -3.80
CA ALA A 182 -13.82 -21.92 -3.75
C ALA A 182 -12.65 -22.92 -3.66
N LYS A 183 -11.42 -22.48 -4.01
CA LYS A 183 -10.22 -23.32 -3.93
C LYS A 183 -9.73 -23.52 -2.49
N PHE A 184 -10.02 -22.59 -1.57
CA PHE A 184 -9.42 -22.61 -0.24
C PHE A 184 -10.31 -22.07 0.90
N HIS A 185 -11.36 -21.29 0.59
CA HIS A 185 -12.12 -20.56 1.60
C HIS A 185 -13.35 -21.35 2.06
N PRO A 186 -13.44 -21.73 3.34
CA PRO A 186 -14.55 -22.55 3.83
C PRO A 186 -15.83 -21.77 4.13
N ASP A 187 -15.78 -20.44 4.21
CA ASP A 187 -16.84 -19.61 4.80
C ASP A 187 -17.12 -18.36 3.93
N PHE A 188 -17.71 -18.60 2.76
CA PHE A 188 -18.21 -17.53 1.91
C PHE A 188 -19.60 -17.83 1.34
N VAL A 189 -20.37 -16.77 1.13
CA VAL A 189 -21.66 -16.78 0.45
C VAL A 189 -21.53 -16.04 -0.87
N TYR A 190 -22.06 -16.59 -1.93
CA TYR A 190 -22.11 -15.97 -3.24
C TYR A 190 -23.57 -15.80 -3.68
N LYS A 191 -23.99 -14.57 -3.92
CA LYS A 191 -25.35 -14.22 -4.33
C LYS A 191 -25.31 -13.38 -5.60
N GLU A 192 -25.83 -13.92 -6.71
CA GLU A 192 -26.26 -13.16 -7.86
C GLU A 192 -27.74 -12.80 -7.71
N GLN A 193 -28.08 -11.53 -7.93
CA GLN A 193 -29.48 -11.10 -7.98
C GLN A 193 -30.00 -11.18 -9.41
N PRO A 194 -30.98 -12.09 -9.70
CA PRO A 194 -31.45 -12.31 -11.06
C PRO A 194 -32.10 -11.07 -11.69
N GLY A 195 -31.68 -10.75 -12.91
CA GLY A 195 -32.19 -9.62 -13.70
C GLY A 195 -31.83 -8.24 -13.16
N ALA A 196 -31.01 -8.15 -12.09
CA ALA A 196 -30.60 -6.89 -11.53
C ALA A 196 -29.40 -6.30 -12.29
N GLY A 197 -29.48 -5.02 -12.61
CA GLY A 197 -28.37 -4.24 -13.18
C GLY A 197 -27.38 -3.78 -12.11
N HIS A 198 -26.63 -2.71 -12.40
CA HIS A 198 -25.61 -2.19 -11.48
C HIS A 198 -26.19 -1.66 -10.15
N TRP A 199 -27.35 -0.98 -10.21
CA TRP A 199 -28.05 -0.46 -9.04
C TRP A 199 -29.54 -0.84 -9.07
N TRP A 200 -29.99 -1.62 -8.06
CA TRP A 200 -31.39 -2.03 -7.90
C TRP A 200 -32.02 -1.49 -6.60
N GLY A 201 -31.64 -0.28 -6.22
CA GLY A 201 -32.06 0.37 -4.98
C GLY A 201 -31.18 0.02 -3.80
N ASN A 202 -31.55 0.49 -2.59
CA ASN A 202 -30.73 0.31 -1.40
C ASN A 202 -30.43 -1.16 -1.05
N ALA A 203 -31.21 -2.09 -1.58
CA ALA A 203 -30.98 -3.52 -1.38
C ALA A 203 -29.62 -4.01 -1.91
N CYS A 204 -28.97 -3.31 -2.86
CA CYS A 204 -27.64 -3.67 -3.32
C CYS A 204 -26.52 -3.34 -2.30
N VAL A 205 -26.82 -2.60 -1.24
CA VAL A 205 -25.91 -2.27 -0.14
C VAL A 205 -26.48 -2.65 1.23
N ASP A 206 -27.77 -2.42 1.47
CA ASP A 206 -28.45 -2.76 2.72
C ASP A 206 -29.19 -4.11 2.61
N TRP A 207 -28.44 -5.15 2.25
CA TRP A 207 -28.95 -6.50 2.02
C TRP A 207 -29.12 -7.24 3.35
N PRO A 208 -30.36 -7.58 3.79
CA PRO A 208 -30.58 -8.15 5.14
C PRO A 208 -29.81 -9.44 5.42
N ALA A 209 -29.70 -10.34 4.43
CA ALA A 209 -28.97 -11.59 4.60
C ALA A 209 -27.46 -11.37 4.78
N MET A 210 -26.88 -10.34 4.17
CA MET A 210 -25.48 -9.97 4.37
C MET A 210 -25.22 -9.46 5.80
N PHE A 211 -26.11 -8.63 6.34
CA PHE A 211 -26.00 -8.16 7.73
C PHE A 211 -26.22 -9.30 8.74
N SER A 212 -27.14 -10.23 8.48
CA SER A 212 -27.28 -11.43 9.31
C SER A 212 -26.02 -12.32 9.26
N PHE A 213 -25.37 -12.39 8.10
CA PHE A 213 -24.09 -13.08 7.96
C PHE A 213 -22.99 -12.38 8.77
N PHE A 214 -22.89 -11.05 8.71
CA PHE A 214 -21.94 -10.30 9.53
C PHE A 214 -22.12 -10.55 11.02
N ASP A 215 -23.36 -10.58 11.51
CA ASP A 215 -23.66 -10.79 12.93
C ASP A 215 -23.19 -12.15 13.46
N SER A 216 -23.01 -13.15 12.59
CA SER A 216 -22.48 -14.47 12.95
C SER A 216 -20.95 -14.52 13.01
N HIS A 217 -20.25 -13.44 12.62
CA HIS A 217 -18.78 -13.42 12.53
C HIS A 217 -18.15 -12.50 13.56
N GLN A 218 -17.03 -12.95 14.11
CA GLN A 218 -16.16 -12.15 14.98
C GLN A 218 -14.69 -12.50 14.70
N LEU A 219 -13.82 -11.49 14.76
CA LEU A 219 -12.39 -11.74 14.77
C LEU A 219 -12.00 -12.60 15.97
N PRO A 220 -11.10 -13.57 15.83
CA PRO A 220 -10.56 -14.31 16.97
C PRO A 220 -9.82 -13.37 17.91
N GLU A 221 -9.69 -13.74 19.19
CA GLU A 221 -8.70 -13.11 20.05
C GLU A 221 -7.30 -13.41 19.52
N PRO A 222 -6.36 -12.45 19.51
CA PRO A 222 -5.02 -12.68 18.98
C PRO A 222 -4.30 -13.90 19.58
N GLU A 223 -4.58 -14.18 20.87
CA GLU A 223 -4.03 -15.33 21.60
C GLU A 223 -4.60 -16.68 21.13
N GLN A 224 -5.67 -16.68 20.37
CA GLN A 224 -6.30 -17.88 19.79
C GLN A 224 -5.79 -18.17 18.37
N VAL A 225 -5.12 -17.20 17.75
CA VAL A 225 -4.59 -17.35 16.39
C VAL A 225 -3.31 -18.20 16.42
N ASN A 226 -3.42 -19.43 15.94
CA ASN A 226 -2.31 -20.39 15.89
C ASN A 226 -1.71 -20.53 14.49
N ARG A 227 -2.41 -20.05 13.47
CA ARG A 227 -1.95 -20.09 12.07
C ARG A 227 -2.07 -18.73 11.43
N ILE A 228 -1.04 -18.35 10.72
CA ILE A 228 -1.03 -17.17 9.84
C ILE A 228 -0.62 -17.62 8.44
N ASP A 229 -1.41 -17.24 7.45
CA ASP A 229 -1.09 -17.31 6.03
C ASP A 229 -1.34 -15.93 5.47
N PHE A 230 -0.27 -15.16 5.29
CA PHE A 230 -0.36 -13.75 4.93
C PHE A 230 0.61 -13.41 3.82
N SER A 231 0.09 -12.71 2.83
CA SER A 231 0.85 -12.22 1.67
C SER A 231 0.75 -10.71 1.53
N THR A 232 1.86 -10.07 1.21
CA THR A 232 1.88 -8.65 0.85
C THR A 232 2.95 -8.37 -0.20
N PRO A 233 2.64 -7.64 -1.26
CA PRO A 233 3.65 -7.11 -2.17
C PRO A 233 4.24 -5.78 -1.68
N ALA A 234 3.63 -5.15 -0.67
CA ALA A 234 3.95 -3.81 -0.22
C ALA A 234 3.86 -3.66 1.30
N PRO A 235 4.91 -4.05 2.06
CA PRO A 235 4.91 -3.94 3.52
C PRO A 235 4.66 -2.52 4.04
N HIS A 236 5.07 -1.49 3.30
CA HIS A 236 4.77 -0.09 3.64
C HIS A 236 3.27 0.27 3.58
N VAL A 237 2.47 -0.55 2.88
CA VAL A 237 1.00 -0.43 2.82
C VAL A 237 0.37 -1.33 3.86
N SER A 238 0.76 -2.59 3.89
CA SER A 238 0.22 -3.61 4.79
C SER A 238 1.30 -4.62 5.11
N SER A 239 1.78 -4.61 6.35
CA SER A 239 2.88 -5.46 6.82
C SER A 239 2.44 -6.59 7.73
N ARG A 240 1.21 -6.52 8.32
CA ARG A 240 0.87 -7.31 9.48
C ARG A 240 -0.38 -8.16 9.32
N SER A 241 -0.34 -9.33 9.93
CA SER A 241 -1.49 -10.16 10.26
C SER A 241 -1.32 -10.69 11.67
N PHE A 242 -2.20 -10.28 12.59
CA PHE A 242 -2.18 -10.62 14.01
C PHE A 242 -0.78 -10.42 14.65
N TRP A 243 -0.14 -11.52 15.10
CA TRP A 243 1.14 -11.47 15.81
C TRP A 243 2.38 -11.49 14.91
N ALA A 244 2.24 -11.58 13.59
CA ALA A 244 3.35 -11.56 12.66
C ALA A 244 3.35 -10.28 11.80
N GLU A 245 4.51 -9.64 11.68
CA GLU A 245 4.74 -8.45 10.88
C GLU A 245 5.93 -8.65 9.94
N LEU A 246 5.67 -8.57 8.65
CA LEU A 246 6.67 -8.60 7.59
C LEU A 246 7.26 -7.21 7.44
N GLN A 247 8.49 -6.99 7.93
CA GLN A 247 9.11 -5.66 7.97
C GLN A 247 9.81 -5.28 6.67
N SER A 248 10.47 -6.23 6.00
CA SER A 248 11.12 -5.96 4.72
C SER A 248 11.20 -7.19 3.81
N GLN A 249 11.38 -6.94 2.52
CA GLN A 249 11.42 -7.90 1.43
C GLN A 249 12.86 -8.04 0.90
N HIS A 250 13.20 -9.19 0.33
CA HIS A 250 14.43 -9.31 -0.47
C HIS A 250 14.27 -8.54 -1.80
N HIS A 251 13.14 -8.75 -2.50
CA HIS A 251 12.81 -8.11 -3.77
C HIS A 251 11.57 -7.25 -3.58
N GLN A 252 11.76 -5.94 -3.53
CA GLN A 252 10.69 -4.99 -3.25
C GLN A 252 9.61 -5.01 -4.34
N GLY A 253 8.33 -5.00 -3.90
CA GLY A 253 7.16 -5.01 -4.79
C GLY A 253 6.82 -6.39 -5.37
N GLU A 254 7.64 -7.42 -5.16
CA GLU A 254 7.25 -8.81 -5.36
C GLU A 254 6.45 -9.32 -4.17
N VAL A 255 5.55 -10.28 -4.40
CA VAL A 255 4.73 -10.83 -3.32
C VAL A 255 5.63 -11.52 -2.30
N SER A 256 5.55 -11.06 -1.06
CA SER A 256 6.10 -11.77 0.09
C SER A 256 4.99 -12.54 0.78
N ARG A 257 5.28 -13.75 1.27
CA ARG A 257 4.33 -14.61 1.97
C ARG A 257 4.97 -15.22 3.21
N ILE A 258 4.17 -15.30 4.27
CA ILE A 258 4.48 -16.05 5.49
C ILE A 258 3.38 -17.07 5.74
N GLU A 259 3.75 -18.33 5.91
CA GLU A 259 2.88 -19.45 6.29
C GLU A 259 3.39 -19.99 7.62
N LEU A 260 2.80 -19.53 8.71
CA LEU A 260 3.29 -19.77 10.07
C LEU A 260 2.30 -20.60 10.87
N GLN A 261 2.82 -21.55 11.65
CA GLN A 261 2.08 -22.36 12.60
C GLN A 261 2.72 -22.27 13.99
N LEU A 262 1.94 -21.85 14.98
CA LEU A 262 2.33 -21.75 16.38
C LEU A 262 1.70 -22.90 17.20
N ASP A 263 2.52 -23.82 17.70
CA ASP A 263 2.12 -24.78 18.73
C ASP A 263 2.42 -24.15 20.10
N ARG A 264 1.40 -23.58 20.74
CA ARG A 264 1.57 -22.89 22.03
C ARG A 264 1.96 -23.83 23.16
N GLY A 265 1.48 -25.10 23.13
CA GLY A 265 1.79 -26.11 24.13
C GLY A 265 3.26 -26.55 24.08
N LYS A 266 3.80 -26.71 22.88
CA LYS A 266 5.21 -27.07 22.67
C LYS A 266 6.14 -25.86 22.58
N ARG A 267 5.58 -24.64 22.55
CA ARG A 267 6.34 -23.42 22.30
C ARG A 267 7.18 -23.51 21.02
N LEU A 268 6.55 -23.98 19.97
CA LEU A 268 7.16 -24.18 18.66
C LEU A 268 6.49 -23.28 17.63
N LEU A 269 7.25 -22.40 17.02
CA LEU A 269 6.87 -21.70 15.80
C LEU A 269 7.52 -22.42 14.62
N SER A 270 6.72 -22.83 13.66
CA SER A 270 7.24 -23.42 12.42
C SER A 270 6.59 -22.76 11.21
N GLY A 271 7.28 -22.78 10.07
CA GLY A 271 6.69 -22.21 8.87
C GLY A 271 7.62 -22.07 7.68
N LYS A 272 7.04 -21.48 6.63
CA LYS A 272 7.73 -21.16 5.38
C LYS A 272 7.57 -19.68 5.06
N THR A 273 8.58 -19.13 4.43
CA THR A 273 8.55 -17.75 3.96
C THR A 273 8.98 -17.66 2.50
N THR A 274 8.44 -16.68 1.80
CA THR A 274 8.80 -16.35 0.41
C THR A 274 9.08 -14.87 0.35
N ASN A 275 10.20 -14.47 -0.24
CA ASN A 275 10.60 -13.07 -0.42
C ASN A 275 10.55 -12.22 0.88
N VAL A 276 10.93 -12.79 2.03
CA VAL A 276 10.95 -12.12 3.33
C VAL A 276 12.38 -11.95 3.79
N HIS A 277 12.81 -10.71 3.98
CA HIS A 277 14.11 -10.36 4.54
C HIS A 277 14.05 -10.22 6.07
N ARG A 278 13.05 -9.48 6.61
CA ARG A 278 12.85 -9.30 8.05
C ARG A 278 11.43 -9.59 8.47
N LEU A 279 11.30 -10.28 9.60
CA LEU A 279 10.04 -10.65 10.24
C LEU A 279 10.06 -10.23 11.70
N ASN A 280 9.00 -9.58 12.17
CA ASN A 280 8.80 -9.25 13.58
C ASN A 280 7.61 -10.05 14.14
N LEU A 281 7.80 -10.63 15.33
CA LEU A 281 6.80 -11.45 16.01
C LEU A 281 6.38 -10.79 17.34
N ASN A 282 5.09 -10.55 17.52
CA ASN A 282 4.54 -10.02 18.78
C ASN A 282 4.41 -11.15 19.82
N LEU A 283 5.39 -11.26 20.68
CA LEU A 283 5.46 -12.31 21.70
C LEU A 283 4.32 -12.22 22.73
N GLY A 284 3.78 -11.02 22.96
CA GLY A 284 2.63 -10.80 23.84
C GLY A 284 1.37 -11.55 23.38
N GLN A 285 1.11 -11.53 22.07
CA GLN A 285 -0.01 -12.24 21.43
C GLN A 285 0.28 -13.73 21.19
N MET A 286 1.53 -14.15 21.26
CA MET A 286 1.94 -15.55 21.10
C MET A 286 1.89 -16.36 22.40
N LYS A 287 1.63 -15.73 23.56
CA LYS A 287 1.55 -16.41 24.86
C LYS A 287 0.41 -17.42 24.91
N SER A 288 0.62 -18.50 25.66
CA SER A 288 -0.48 -19.37 26.05
C SER A 288 -1.30 -18.71 27.18
N PRO A 289 -2.66 -18.78 27.16
CA PRO A 289 -3.48 -18.27 28.25
C PRO A 289 -3.17 -18.87 29.61
N GLU A 290 -2.60 -20.08 29.64
CA GLU A 290 -2.30 -20.83 30.87
C GLU A 290 -0.97 -20.44 31.51
N ASN A 291 -0.09 -19.68 30.83
CA ASN A 291 1.26 -19.34 31.28
C ASN A 291 1.46 -17.84 31.46
N ASN A 292 0.80 -17.26 32.48
CA ASN A 292 1.04 -15.88 32.90
C ASN A 292 2.43 -15.74 33.52
N GLY A 293 3.40 -15.27 32.76
CA GLY A 293 4.67 -14.74 33.32
C GLY A 293 5.93 -15.55 33.04
N ASP A 294 5.94 -16.48 32.12
CA ASP A 294 7.05 -17.39 31.97
C ASP A 294 8.10 -16.94 30.92
N ASN A 295 9.35 -16.76 31.39
CA ASN A 295 10.54 -16.62 30.58
C ASN A 295 10.92 -18.01 30.03
N GLY A 296 10.20 -18.51 29.03
CA GLY A 296 10.42 -19.84 28.50
C GLY A 296 11.14 -19.85 27.16
N LEU A 297 11.70 -21.00 26.83
CA LEU A 297 12.34 -21.24 25.55
C LEU A 297 11.27 -21.33 24.44
N LEU A 298 11.42 -20.54 23.38
CA LEU A 298 10.66 -20.63 22.13
C LEU A 298 11.57 -21.27 21.07
N THR A 299 11.14 -22.41 20.54
CA THR A 299 11.79 -23.03 19.38
C THR A 299 11.18 -22.47 18.10
N ILE A 300 12.02 -22.10 17.15
CA ILE A 300 11.62 -21.53 15.86
C ILE A 300 12.21 -22.39 14.75
N ASP A 301 11.38 -22.87 13.83
CA ASP A 301 11.79 -23.64 12.65
C ASP A 301 11.19 -22.97 11.41
N LEU A 302 11.94 -22.06 10.80
CA LEU A 302 11.52 -21.32 9.60
C LEU A 302 12.43 -21.71 8.42
N ASP A 303 11.80 -22.14 7.34
CA ASP A 303 12.50 -22.56 6.11
C ASP A 303 13.61 -23.60 6.36
N GLY A 304 13.46 -24.43 7.40
CA GLY A 304 14.45 -25.41 7.84
C GLY A 304 15.57 -24.86 8.74
N SER A 305 15.60 -23.56 9.03
CA SER A 305 16.48 -22.94 10.01
C SER A 305 15.90 -23.10 11.41
N LYS A 306 16.64 -23.76 12.32
CA LYS A 306 16.23 -23.96 13.71
C LYS A 306 16.94 -23.00 14.64
N LEU A 307 16.15 -22.25 15.40
CA LEU A 307 16.61 -21.28 16.39
C LEU A 307 15.97 -21.57 17.74
N GLU A 308 16.68 -21.25 18.80
CA GLU A 308 16.15 -21.22 20.16
C GLU A 308 16.22 -19.80 20.72
N TYR A 309 15.10 -19.30 21.22
CA TYR A 309 15.00 -17.97 21.79
C TYR A 309 14.44 -18.02 23.21
N VAL A 310 15.16 -17.47 24.17
CA VAL A 310 14.66 -17.29 25.54
C VAL A 310 13.79 -16.03 25.58
N VAL A 311 12.48 -16.22 25.77
CA VAL A 311 11.54 -15.09 25.88
C VAL A 311 11.88 -14.28 27.13
N VAL A 312 12.22 -12.99 26.93
CA VAL A 312 12.62 -12.09 28.02
C VAL A 312 11.42 -11.26 28.45
N ALA A 313 11.14 -11.22 29.75
CA ALA A 313 10.09 -10.38 30.32
C ALA A 313 10.34 -8.90 29.94
N GLY A 314 9.26 -8.22 29.49
CA GLY A 314 9.35 -6.82 29.05
C GLY A 314 9.82 -6.60 27.61
N LYS A 315 10.26 -7.64 26.89
CA LYS A 315 10.46 -7.57 25.43
C LYS A 315 9.21 -8.10 24.72
N PRO A 316 8.36 -7.22 24.17
CA PRO A 316 7.09 -7.64 23.56
C PRO A 316 7.26 -8.21 22.14
N SER A 317 8.43 -8.05 21.52
CA SER A 317 8.68 -8.42 20.12
C SER A 317 9.99 -9.18 19.96
N LEU A 318 10.04 -10.01 18.92
CA LEU A 318 11.19 -10.75 18.45
C LEU A 318 11.41 -10.46 16.97
N CYS A 319 12.55 -9.86 16.62
CA CYS A 319 12.94 -9.61 15.26
C CYS A 319 13.83 -10.72 14.72
N LEU A 320 13.50 -11.20 13.53
CA LEU A 320 14.24 -12.21 12.79
C LEU A 320 14.68 -11.64 11.44
N GLU A 321 15.89 -11.98 11.02
CA GLU A 321 16.45 -11.59 9.73
C GLU A 321 16.94 -12.82 8.98
N ARG A 322 16.68 -12.86 7.67
CA ARG A 322 17.11 -13.93 6.78
C ARG A 322 18.30 -13.50 5.96
N SER A 323 19.37 -14.27 6.02
CA SER A 323 20.57 -14.16 5.20
C SER A 323 20.79 -15.45 4.39
N GLU A 324 21.89 -15.54 3.65
CA GLU A 324 22.31 -16.78 2.98
C GLU A 324 22.51 -17.95 3.97
N GLY A 325 22.90 -17.66 5.20
CA GLY A 325 23.07 -18.66 6.26
C GLY A 325 21.78 -19.13 6.94
N GLY A 326 20.62 -18.59 6.54
CA GLY A 326 19.32 -18.88 7.14
C GLY A 326 18.80 -17.76 8.05
N TRP A 327 17.85 -18.08 8.91
CA TRP A 327 17.26 -17.13 9.86
C TRP A 327 18.13 -16.94 11.09
N SER A 328 18.18 -15.71 11.59
CA SER A 328 18.85 -15.35 12.85
C SER A 328 18.01 -14.34 13.65
N VAL A 329 18.20 -14.34 14.98
CA VAL A 329 17.62 -13.33 15.87
C VAL A 329 18.44 -12.06 15.76
N VAL A 330 17.77 -10.93 15.53
CA VAL A 330 18.40 -9.61 15.43
C VAL A 330 17.73 -8.60 16.35
N GLU A 331 18.41 -7.50 16.61
CA GLU A 331 17.82 -6.35 17.28
C GLU A 331 16.78 -5.67 16.36
N GLU A 332 15.84 -4.94 16.96
CA GLU A 332 14.91 -4.10 16.22
C GLU A 332 15.71 -3.08 15.38
N ASP A 333 15.41 -3.04 14.09
CA ASP A 333 16.09 -2.09 13.20
C ASP A 333 15.57 -0.68 13.42
N ARG A 334 16.39 0.13 14.06
CA ARG A 334 16.11 1.56 14.31
C ARG A 334 16.97 2.48 13.45
N ASN A 335 17.70 1.91 12.48
CA ASN A 335 18.51 2.71 11.60
C ASN A 335 17.63 3.52 10.64
N PRO A 336 17.60 4.87 10.75
CA PRO A 336 16.79 5.68 9.85
C PRO A 336 17.26 5.63 8.39
N ALA A 337 18.47 5.09 8.15
CA ALA A 337 18.98 4.87 6.79
C ALA A 337 18.48 3.56 6.15
N HIS A 338 17.71 2.73 6.87
CA HIS A 338 17.14 1.49 6.32
C HIS A 338 15.70 1.67 5.84
N LYS A 339 15.25 0.76 4.98
CA LYS A 339 13.87 0.76 4.46
C LYS A 339 12.82 0.30 5.45
N THR A 340 13.19 -0.13 6.65
CA THR A 340 12.24 -0.52 7.70
C THR A 340 11.29 0.64 8.01
N GLY A 341 10.00 0.49 7.70
CA GLY A 341 9.00 1.56 7.82
C GLY A 341 8.94 2.56 6.65
N ARG A 342 9.87 2.50 5.70
CA ARG A 342 9.92 3.30 4.46
C ARG A 342 10.30 2.40 3.29
N ASN A 343 9.49 1.39 3.02
CA ASN A 343 9.85 0.39 2.00
C ASN A 343 9.76 0.91 0.56
N GLY A 344 9.17 2.08 0.35
CA GLY A 344 9.15 2.82 -0.91
C GLY A 344 8.46 2.11 -2.06
N SER A 345 7.96 2.84 -2.87
CA SER A 345 7.99 3.12 -4.29
C SER A 345 7.99 4.64 -4.39
N PHE A 346 8.20 5.20 -5.54
CA PHE A 346 8.30 6.66 -5.69
C PHE A 346 7.12 7.43 -5.06
N LYS A 347 5.90 6.90 -5.14
CA LYS A 347 4.70 7.55 -4.58
C LYS A 347 4.72 7.65 -3.05
N GLU A 348 5.51 6.84 -2.34
CA GLU A 348 5.62 6.95 -0.89
C GLU A 348 6.15 8.31 -0.43
N ALA A 349 6.91 9.01 -1.25
CA ALA A 349 7.34 10.38 -0.96
C ALA A 349 6.18 11.35 -0.68
N PHE A 350 4.96 11.00 -1.12
CA PHE A 350 3.74 11.81 -0.96
C PHE A 350 2.78 11.26 0.12
N ASN A 351 3.11 10.17 0.81
CA ASN A 351 2.21 9.53 1.78
C ASN A 351 2.11 10.27 3.11
N HIS A 352 3.17 10.93 3.56
CA HIS A 352 3.19 11.79 4.73
C HIS A 352 2.90 13.24 4.36
N ARG A 353 2.88 14.14 5.35
CA ARG A 353 2.91 15.57 5.04
C ARG A 353 4.12 15.86 4.16
N PHE A 354 3.91 16.52 3.06
CA PHE A 354 4.98 16.82 2.11
C PHE A 354 5.01 18.30 1.73
N LEU A 355 6.12 18.71 1.12
CA LEU A 355 6.43 20.06 0.68
C LEU A 355 6.90 20.01 -0.76
N LEU A 356 6.43 20.90 -1.62
CA LEU A 356 6.85 20.99 -3.02
C LEU A 356 7.86 22.13 -3.18
N VAL A 357 9.08 21.81 -3.61
CA VAL A 357 10.20 22.75 -3.66
C VAL A 357 10.68 22.94 -5.10
N TYR A 358 10.37 24.09 -5.68
CA TYR A 358 10.83 24.43 -7.02
C TYR A 358 12.20 25.13 -7.00
N GLY A 359 13.04 24.85 -8.01
CA GLY A 359 14.34 25.48 -8.17
C GLY A 359 14.25 26.91 -8.75
N THR A 360 15.20 27.76 -8.37
CA THR A 360 15.32 29.15 -8.86
C THR A 360 16.64 29.41 -9.59
N GLY A 361 17.56 28.45 -9.62
CA GLY A 361 18.90 28.58 -10.20
C GLY A 361 18.99 28.33 -11.71
N GLY A 362 17.88 28.08 -12.38
CA GLY A 362 17.84 27.83 -13.83
C GLY A 362 17.72 29.07 -14.69
N GLY A 363 17.64 28.87 -16.01
CA GLY A 363 17.20 29.89 -16.94
C GLY A 363 15.68 30.18 -16.78
N PRO A 364 15.17 31.27 -17.41
CA PRO A 364 13.77 31.67 -17.25
C PRO A 364 12.77 30.54 -17.53
N GLU A 365 12.94 29.79 -18.60
CA GLU A 365 12.05 28.69 -18.96
C GLU A 365 12.15 27.48 -18.03
N GLU A 366 13.34 27.18 -17.49
CA GLU A 366 13.53 26.14 -16.50
C GLU A 366 12.85 26.50 -15.18
N ASN A 367 13.01 27.74 -14.71
CA ASN A 367 12.39 28.23 -13.47
C ASN A 367 10.85 28.27 -13.60
N GLU A 368 10.33 28.72 -14.75
CA GLU A 368 8.91 28.71 -15.05
C GLU A 368 8.36 27.29 -15.03
N TRP A 369 9.07 26.34 -15.64
CA TRP A 369 8.67 24.94 -15.63
C TRP A 369 8.62 24.37 -14.21
N MET A 370 9.68 24.55 -13.40
CA MET A 370 9.76 24.00 -12.05
C MET A 370 8.63 24.53 -11.16
N LEU A 371 8.36 25.84 -11.19
CA LEU A 371 7.23 26.44 -10.47
C LEU A 371 5.89 25.95 -11.01
N GLY A 372 5.73 25.90 -12.34
CA GLY A 372 4.52 25.42 -12.99
C GLY A 372 4.20 23.97 -12.66
N ARG A 373 5.22 23.10 -12.62
CA ARG A 373 5.06 21.70 -12.25
C ARG A 373 4.68 21.55 -10.76
N ALA A 374 5.35 22.25 -9.86
CA ALA A 374 5.01 22.21 -8.44
C ALA A 374 3.57 22.69 -8.17
N ARG A 375 3.13 23.75 -8.84
CA ARG A 375 1.74 24.23 -8.76
C ARG A 375 0.74 23.21 -9.33
N TYR A 376 1.05 22.61 -10.47
CA TYR A 376 0.20 21.57 -11.07
C TYR A 376 0.01 20.37 -10.13
N ASP A 377 1.08 19.92 -9.49
CA ASP A 377 1.01 18.81 -8.54
C ASP A 377 0.20 19.21 -7.29
N ALA A 378 0.36 20.44 -6.77
CA ALA A 378 -0.44 20.97 -5.67
C ALA A 378 -1.93 21.07 -6.02
N GLU A 379 -2.27 21.58 -7.19
CA GLU A 379 -3.65 21.70 -7.68
C GLU A 379 -4.26 20.32 -7.92
N THR A 380 -3.49 19.36 -8.48
CA THR A 380 -3.95 18.00 -8.71
C THR A 380 -4.22 17.29 -7.40
N PHE A 381 -3.35 17.45 -6.40
CA PHE A 381 -3.56 16.87 -5.06
C PHE A 381 -4.81 17.47 -4.38
N TRP A 382 -5.01 18.79 -4.50
CA TRP A 382 -6.24 19.41 -4.01
C TRP A 382 -7.49 18.91 -4.75
N TYR A 383 -7.43 18.86 -6.09
CA TYR A 383 -8.56 18.44 -6.91
C TYR A 383 -8.94 16.98 -6.69
N ARG A 384 -7.96 16.08 -6.65
CA ARG A 384 -8.18 14.63 -6.49
C ARG A 384 -8.41 14.22 -5.04
N GLY A 385 -7.64 14.78 -4.13
CA GLY A 385 -7.51 14.30 -2.76
C GLY A 385 -7.98 15.27 -1.69
N ASN A 386 -8.57 16.42 -2.07
CA ASN A 386 -8.93 17.47 -1.10
C ASN A 386 -7.76 17.82 -0.16
N GLY A 387 -6.52 17.69 -0.66
CA GLY A 387 -5.29 17.89 0.08
C GLY A 387 -4.73 19.29 -0.12
N SER A 388 -4.09 19.84 0.91
CA SER A 388 -3.36 21.10 0.84
C SER A 388 -1.86 20.84 1.00
N VAL A 389 -1.04 21.53 0.20
CA VAL A 389 0.41 21.41 0.24
C VAL A 389 1.06 22.77 -0.03
N ASP A 390 2.16 23.06 0.66
CA ASP A 390 2.93 24.28 0.42
C ASP A 390 3.83 24.12 -0.81
N VAL A 391 3.91 25.18 -1.61
CA VAL A 391 4.81 25.31 -2.76
C VAL A 391 5.77 26.44 -2.48
N VAL A 392 7.05 26.14 -2.36
CA VAL A 392 8.09 27.12 -1.97
C VAL A 392 9.31 27.03 -2.87
N SER A 393 10.11 28.10 -2.86
CA SER A 393 11.39 28.11 -3.56
C SER A 393 12.45 27.25 -2.84
N ASP A 394 13.46 26.86 -3.59
CA ASP A 394 14.65 26.16 -3.08
C ASP A 394 15.53 27.03 -2.14
N LEU A 395 15.23 28.31 -2.00
CA LEU A 395 15.90 29.23 -1.06
C LEU A 395 15.16 29.33 0.27
N GLU A 396 13.82 29.12 0.27
CA GLU A 396 12.94 29.35 1.43
C GLU A 396 12.49 28.06 2.12
N TRP A 397 12.68 26.89 1.51
CA TRP A 397 12.12 25.63 1.99
C TRP A 397 12.50 25.27 3.44
N LYS A 398 13.70 25.68 3.91
CA LYS A 398 14.18 25.39 5.27
C LYS A 398 13.38 26.07 6.35
N GLU A 399 12.75 27.19 6.06
CA GLU A 399 11.98 27.97 7.03
C GLU A 399 10.69 27.25 7.46
N ILE A 400 10.16 26.36 6.58
CA ILE A 400 8.90 25.67 6.81
C ILE A 400 9.01 24.14 6.76
N ALA A 401 10.20 23.61 6.51
CA ALA A 401 10.42 22.16 6.42
C ALA A 401 10.61 21.55 7.81
N GLU A 402 9.54 21.06 8.41
CA GLU A 402 9.59 20.23 9.62
C GLU A 402 10.41 18.95 9.36
N GLU A 403 11.08 18.41 10.40
CA GLU A 403 11.97 17.23 10.29
C GLU A 403 11.29 16.03 9.63
N ASN A 404 10.07 15.72 10.03
CA ASN A 404 9.31 14.55 9.55
C ASN A 404 8.36 14.88 8.38
N ARG A 405 8.62 15.93 7.64
CA ARG A 405 7.88 16.31 6.44
C ARG A 405 8.65 15.87 5.20
N SER A 406 8.05 15.10 4.31
CA SER A 406 8.67 14.74 3.02
C SER A 406 8.89 15.98 2.15
N VAL A 407 9.91 15.95 1.30
CA VAL A 407 10.24 17.07 0.41
C VAL A 407 10.31 16.59 -1.03
N ILE A 408 9.53 17.21 -1.90
CA ILE A 408 9.54 16.92 -3.34
C ILE A 408 10.29 18.03 -4.05
N VAL A 409 11.40 17.70 -4.70
CA VAL A 409 12.25 18.67 -5.41
C VAL A 409 12.09 18.54 -6.92
N TYR A 410 12.02 19.67 -7.62
CA TYR A 410 11.86 19.75 -9.07
C TYR A 410 13.10 20.29 -9.76
N GLY A 411 13.51 19.67 -10.87
CA GLY A 411 14.64 20.13 -11.68
C GLY A 411 15.83 19.17 -11.70
N ASN A 412 16.99 19.62 -11.25
CA ASN A 412 18.22 18.85 -11.06
C ASN A 412 19.19 19.62 -10.13
N ALA A 413 20.34 19.03 -9.83
CA ALA A 413 21.32 19.60 -8.90
C ALA A 413 21.90 20.97 -9.34
N ALA A 414 21.88 21.30 -10.63
CA ALA A 414 22.40 22.57 -11.14
C ALA A 414 21.41 23.73 -10.99
N VAL A 415 20.11 23.46 -10.90
CA VAL A 415 19.06 24.49 -10.94
C VAL A 415 18.19 24.55 -9.67
N ASN A 416 18.38 23.62 -8.73
CA ASN A 416 17.63 23.55 -7.48
C ASN A 416 18.59 23.31 -6.30
N ALA A 417 18.76 24.31 -5.45
CA ALA A 417 19.67 24.25 -4.31
C ALA A 417 19.24 23.21 -3.26
N ALA A 418 17.93 23.01 -3.06
CA ALA A 418 17.40 21.98 -2.17
C ALA A 418 17.69 20.57 -2.69
N TRP A 419 17.63 20.34 -4.01
CA TRP A 419 18.04 19.07 -4.62
C TRP A 419 19.49 18.73 -4.26
N LYS A 420 20.40 19.69 -4.49
CA LYS A 420 21.82 19.50 -4.24
C LYS A 420 22.10 19.16 -2.76
N GLU A 421 21.38 19.78 -1.83
CA GLU A 421 21.57 19.56 -0.40
C GLU A 421 20.95 18.23 0.07
N LEU A 422 19.69 18.00 -0.27
CA LEU A 422 18.95 16.83 0.21
C LEU A 422 19.42 15.50 -0.41
N LEU A 423 20.05 15.55 -1.57
CA LEU A 423 20.51 14.39 -2.33
C LEU A 423 22.04 14.37 -2.49
N LEU A 424 22.77 15.01 -1.59
CA LEU A 424 24.24 15.09 -1.64
C LEU A 424 24.89 13.71 -1.66
N ASP A 425 24.42 12.79 -0.82
CA ASP A 425 24.95 11.42 -0.69
C ASP A 425 24.17 10.41 -1.57
N CYS A 426 23.36 10.90 -2.52
CA CYS A 426 22.61 10.04 -3.42
C CYS A 426 23.54 9.39 -4.44
N PRO A 427 23.48 8.06 -4.65
CA PRO A 427 24.26 7.39 -5.68
C PRO A 427 23.84 7.78 -7.10
N VAL A 428 22.67 8.41 -7.25
CA VAL A 428 22.15 8.93 -8.52
C VAL A 428 22.39 10.43 -8.58
N VAL A 429 23.25 10.86 -9.48
CA VAL A 429 23.56 12.27 -9.72
C VAL A 429 22.92 12.73 -11.01
N VAL A 430 22.17 13.83 -10.96
CA VAL A 430 21.48 14.42 -12.11
C VAL A 430 21.87 15.90 -12.18
N GLU A 431 22.53 16.26 -13.28
CA GLU A 431 22.98 17.62 -13.54
C GLU A 431 22.48 18.09 -14.91
N ARG A 432 22.75 19.33 -15.23
CA ARG A 432 22.45 19.83 -16.58
C ARG A 432 23.30 19.12 -17.61
N GLY A 433 22.65 18.43 -18.56
CA GLY A 433 23.27 17.73 -19.68
C GLY A 433 23.91 16.38 -19.33
N SER A 434 23.79 15.89 -18.09
CA SER A 434 24.37 14.60 -17.72
C SER A 434 23.68 13.95 -16.51
N TRP A 435 23.81 12.62 -16.44
CA TRP A 435 23.41 11.84 -15.28
C TRP A 435 24.42 10.73 -15.00
N ARG A 436 24.47 10.29 -13.75
CA ARG A 436 25.39 9.23 -13.32
C ARG A 436 24.76 8.36 -12.25
N VAL A 437 25.02 7.06 -12.34
CA VAL A 437 24.78 6.05 -11.30
C VAL A 437 26.05 5.23 -11.10
N PRO A 438 26.20 4.42 -10.05
CA PRO A 438 27.34 3.52 -9.89
C PRO A 438 27.57 2.67 -11.14
N GLY A 439 28.78 2.72 -11.67
CA GLY A 439 29.19 1.99 -12.87
C GLY A 439 28.70 2.53 -14.22
N ARG A 440 27.94 3.66 -14.25
CA ARG A 440 27.49 4.28 -15.52
C ARG A 440 27.41 5.79 -15.40
N ALA A 441 27.96 6.50 -16.36
CA ALA A 441 27.75 7.92 -16.58
C ALA A 441 27.29 8.14 -18.04
N SER A 442 26.40 9.12 -18.26
CA SER A 442 25.86 9.41 -19.58
C SER A 442 25.59 10.90 -19.76
N THR A 443 25.73 11.36 -21.00
CA THR A 443 25.28 12.68 -21.46
C THR A 443 23.99 12.60 -22.29
N GLU A 444 23.37 11.42 -22.37
CA GLU A 444 22.06 11.26 -22.98
C GLU A 444 21.01 12.06 -22.21
N GLU A 445 20.11 12.67 -22.96
CA GLU A 445 19.01 13.44 -22.39
C GLU A 445 18.08 12.52 -21.60
N ALA A 446 17.89 12.80 -20.31
CA ALA A 446 17.16 11.91 -19.42
C ALA A 446 16.15 12.63 -18.53
N THR A 447 14.93 12.09 -18.48
CA THR A 447 13.92 12.35 -17.46
C THR A 447 14.24 11.47 -16.26
N VAL A 448 14.17 12.04 -15.06
CA VAL A 448 14.48 11.32 -13.82
C VAL A 448 13.36 11.51 -12.81
N MET A 449 12.96 10.39 -12.21
CA MET A 449 12.13 10.35 -11.01
C MET A 449 12.78 9.42 -10.00
N MET A 450 12.90 9.84 -8.75
CA MET A 450 13.45 8.96 -7.71
C MET A 450 12.96 9.34 -6.31
N ILE A 451 13.01 8.35 -5.41
CA ILE A 451 12.78 8.53 -3.98
C ILE A 451 14.05 8.17 -3.21
N ARG A 452 14.32 8.95 -2.16
CA ARG A 452 15.41 8.70 -1.20
C ARG A 452 14.93 8.98 0.22
N PRO A 453 15.55 8.40 1.26
CA PRO A 453 15.32 8.82 2.63
C PRO A 453 15.69 10.30 2.80
N ARG A 454 14.85 11.05 3.52
CA ARG A 454 15.22 12.43 3.88
C ARG A 454 16.28 12.40 4.97
N PRO A 455 17.42 13.08 4.78
CA PRO A 455 18.45 13.21 5.82
C PRO A 455 17.85 13.73 7.14
N GLY A 456 18.21 13.10 8.25
CA GLY A 456 17.76 13.48 9.59
C GLY A 456 16.37 12.94 10.00
N SER A 457 15.60 12.32 9.11
CA SER A 457 14.27 11.75 9.43
C SER A 457 14.24 10.24 9.30
N SER A 458 13.53 9.58 10.21
CA SER A 458 13.27 8.13 10.14
C SER A 458 12.03 7.75 9.32
N ILE A 459 11.16 8.73 8.99
CA ILE A 459 9.89 8.47 8.30
C ILE A 459 9.71 9.27 7.01
N ALA A 460 10.33 10.46 6.90
CA ALA A 460 10.17 11.31 5.74
C ALA A 460 11.11 10.94 4.60
N SER A 461 10.68 11.21 3.38
CA SER A 461 11.40 10.93 2.13
C SER A 461 11.67 12.21 1.33
N VAL A 462 12.61 12.12 0.41
CA VAL A 462 12.84 13.08 -0.67
C VAL A 462 12.36 12.46 -1.96
N GLY A 463 11.36 13.06 -2.59
CA GLY A 463 10.98 12.75 -3.97
C GLY A 463 11.68 13.73 -4.92
N ALA A 464 12.22 13.28 -6.02
CA ALA A 464 12.85 14.11 -7.02
C ALA A 464 12.20 13.88 -8.39
N ILE A 465 11.79 14.96 -9.05
CA ILE A 465 11.16 14.95 -10.37
C ILE A 465 11.89 15.96 -11.24
N GLY A 466 12.51 15.50 -12.32
CA GLY A 466 13.23 16.41 -13.18
C GLY A 466 13.92 15.74 -14.36
N GLY A 467 15.07 16.26 -14.73
CA GLY A 467 15.84 15.73 -15.85
C GLY A 467 17.07 16.58 -16.16
N THR A 468 17.83 16.14 -17.16
CA THR A 468 19.09 16.75 -17.56
C THR A 468 18.92 18.01 -18.41
N THR A 469 17.77 18.17 -19.05
CA THR A 469 17.43 19.31 -19.92
C THR A 469 15.97 19.74 -19.67
N LEU A 470 15.58 20.91 -20.16
CA LEU A 470 14.21 21.39 -20.08
C LEU A 470 13.22 20.44 -20.80
N ARG A 471 13.61 19.84 -21.94
CA ARG A 471 12.79 18.87 -22.67
C ARG A 471 12.54 17.63 -21.81
N SER A 472 13.57 17.07 -21.19
CA SER A 472 13.45 15.90 -20.32
C SER A 472 12.71 16.21 -19.02
N MET A 473 12.83 17.42 -18.47
CA MET A 473 12.01 17.88 -17.37
C MET A 473 10.51 17.92 -17.77
N ARG A 474 10.20 18.49 -18.92
CA ARG A 474 8.83 18.61 -19.46
C ARG A 474 8.16 17.25 -19.70
N SER A 475 8.89 16.21 -20.09
CA SER A 475 8.33 14.89 -20.33
C SER A 475 7.77 14.25 -19.05
N SER A 476 8.26 14.62 -17.86
CA SER A 476 7.75 14.16 -16.57
C SER A 476 6.30 14.59 -16.27
N HIS A 477 5.74 15.59 -16.97
CA HIS A 477 4.33 16.00 -16.83
C HIS A 477 3.33 14.89 -17.13
N ARG A 478 3.72 13.94 -17.95
CA ARG A 478 2.87 12.82 -18.39
C ARG A 478 2.86 11.66 -17.41
N VAL A 479 3.58 11.75 -16.28
CA VAL A 479 3.60 10.72 -15.24
C VAL A 479 2.59 11.09 -14.16
N PRO A 480 1.41 10.44 -14.10
CA PRO A 480 0.38 10.77 -13.13
C PRO A 480 0.78 10.25 -11.75
N ILE A 481 0.87 11.15 -10.76
CA ILE A 481 1.20 10.80 -9.38
C ILE A 481 -0.07 10.56 -8.56
N PHE A 482 -1.01 11.50 -8.63
CA PHE A 482 -2.26 11.46 -7.85
C PHE A 482 -3.37 10.74 -8.62
N SER A 483 -3.11 9.47 -8.99
CA SER A 483 -4.08 8.59 -9.64
C SER A 483 -4.00 7.22 -9.01
N SER A 484 -5.15 6.60 -8.75
CA SER A 484 -5.25 5.20 -8.30
C SER A 484 -4.78 4.23 -9.38
N GLY A 485 -4.38 3.03 -8.98
CA GLY A 485 -3.89 2.01 -9.91
C GLY A 485 -2.57 2.36 -10.62
N THR A 486 -1.92 3.47 -10.27
CA THR A 486 -0.60 3.86 -10.79
C THR A 486 0.47 3.73 -9.71
N GLY A 487 1.67 3.33 -10.11
CA GLY A 487 2.82 3.22 -9.21
C GLY A 487 4.11 3.19 -10.01
N TYR A 488 5.21 3.50 -9.36
CA TYR A 488 6.51 3.63 -9.99
C TYR A 488 7.57 3.00 -9.12
N PRO A 489 8.63 2.41 -9.70
CA PRO A 489 9.82 2.02 -8.95
C PRO A 489 10.44 3.17 -8.15
N ASP A 490 11.42 2.88 -7.31
CA ASP A 490 12.16 3.90 -6.55
C ASP A 490 12.92 4.87 -7.47
N LEU A 491 13.39 4.36 -8.61
CA LEU A 491 14.14 5.12 -9.62
C LEU A 491 13.63 4.82 -11.02
N LEU A 492 13.45 5.88 -11.79
CA LEU A 492 13.26 5.86 -13.23
C LEU A 492 14.23 6.85 -13.87
N ILE A 493 15.04 6.39 -14.82
CA ILE A 493 15.85 7.20 -15.74
C ILE A 493 15.48 6.79 -17.15
N ALA A 494 14.88 7.69 -17.92
CA ALA A 494 14.36 7.39 -19.24
C ALA A 494 14.62 8.54 -20.23
N SER A 495 14.73 8.22 -21.51
CA SER A 495 14.67 9.23 -22.58
C SER A 495 13.37 10.03 -22.50
N PRO A 496 13.35 11.30 -22.89
CA PRO A 496 12.11 12.09 -23.00
C PRO A 496 11.05 11.44 -23.90
N ASP A 497 11.44 10.51 -24.77
CA ASP A 497 10.57 9.81 -25.71
C ASP A 497 9.87 8.57 -25.09
N TYR A 498 10.07 8.30 -23.79
CA TYR A 498 9.56 7.07 -23.15
C TYR A 498 8.03 6.90 -23.24
N LEU A 499 7.29 7.99 -23.42
CA LEU A 499 5.83 7.95 -23.59
C LEU A 499 5.40 7.42 -24.97
N GLU A 500 6.28 7.51 -25.95
CA GLU A 500 6.04 7.02 -27.32
C GLU A 500 6.63 5.62 -27.53
N LYS A 501 7.83 5.41 -26.95
CA LYS A 501 8.62 4.19 -27.15
C LYS A 501 8.47 3.16 -26.01
N GLY A 502 7.83 3.54 -24.89
CA GLY A 502 7.63 2.64 -23.75
C GLY A 502 8.95 2.18 -23.11
N ALA A 503 9.04 0.89 -22.83
CA ALA A 503 10.19 0.27 -22.17
C ALA A 503 11.52 0.46 -22.90
N GLU A 504 11.50 0.50 -24.25
CA GLU A 504 12.70 0.70 -25.08
C GLU A 504 13.42 2.03 -24.81
N ALA A 505 12.70 3.04 -24.31
CA ALA A 505 13.26 4.35 -23.98
C ALA A 505 13.72 4.48 -22.52
N VAL A 506 13.61 3.44 -21.72
CA VAL A 506 14.05 3.43 -20.33
C VAL A 506 15.52 3.02 -20.25
N PHE A 507 16.37 3.87 -19.73
CA PHE A 507 17.79 3.58 -19.54
C PHE A 507 18.07 2.72 -18.31
N LEU A 508 17.34 3.00 -17.22
CA LEU A 508 17.45 2.31 -15.94
C LEU A 508 16.19 2.54 -15.11
N THR A 509 15.70 1.47 -14.49
CA THR A 509 14.62 1.55 -13.50
C THR A 509 14.76 0.45 -12.47
N GLY A 510 14.20 0.65 -11.26
CA GLY A 510 14.20 -0.38 -10.22
C GLY A 510 14.14 0.18 -8.82
N TYR A 511 14.64 -0.63 -7.89
CA TYR A 511 14.50 -0.42 -6.44
C TYR A 511 15.87 -0.43 -5.77
N PHE A 512 16.11 0.54 -4.90
CA PHE A 512 17.27 0.51 -4.01
C PHE A 512 17.17 -0.66 -3.03
N GLY A 513 18.30 -1.15 -2.55
CA GLY A 513 18.35 -2.19 -1.53
C GLY A 513 17.74 -1.78 -0.19
N HIS A 514 17.71 -2.71 0.76
CA HIS A 514 17.18 -2.48 2.11
C HIS A 514 17.86 -1.29 2.82
N ASP A 515 19.15 -1.11 2.61
CA ASP A 515 19.99 -0.02 3.13
C ASP A 515 19.98 1.24 2.25
N TRP A 516 19.11 1.32 1.28
CA TRP A 516 19.05 2.34 0.24
C TRP A 516 20.32 2.41 -0.63
N SER A 517 21.19 1.40 -0.59
CA SER A 517 22.32 1.35 -1.52
C SER A 517 21.87 1.00 -2.93
N PHE A 518 22.70 1.36 -3.89
CA PHE A 518 22.51 0.99 -5.29
C PHE A 518 22.97 -0.45 -5.55
N GLU A 519 24.01 -0.87 -4.86
CA GLU A 519 24.70 -2.15 -5.02
C GLU A 519 23.82 -3.33 -4.63
N SER A 520 23.01 -3.19 -3.57
CA SER A 520 22.07 -4.22 -3.09
C SER A 520 20.67 -4.09 -3.71
N GLY A 521 20.50 -3.17 -4.68
CA GLY A 521 19.22 -2.91 -5.33
C GLY A 521 18.89 -3.86 -6.48
N ASP A 522 17.62 -3.85 -6.88
CA ASP A 522 17.11 -4.57 -8.05
C ASP A 522 16.96 -3.62 -9.24
N TRP A 523 17.69 -3.86 -10.32
CA TRP A 523 17.74 -2.96 -11.46
C TRP A 523 17.44 -3.64 -12.78
N ALA A 524 16.55 -3.05 -13.58
CA ALA A 524 16.37 -3.35 -14.99
C ALA A 524 17.04 -2.25 -15.84
N ARG A 525 17.81 -2.65 -16.84
CA ARG A 525 18.55 -1.76 -17.74
C ARG A 525 18.05 -1.92 -19.16
N GLY A 526 17.78 -0.81 -19.83
CA GLY A 526 17.51 -0.81 -21.26
C GLY A 526 18.77 -1.08 -22.08
N GLU A 527 18.58 -1.62 -23.26
CA GLU A 527 19.66 -1.78 -24.23
C GLU A 527 20.10 -0.38 -24.69
N SER A 528 21.30 0.05 -24.33
CA SER A 528 21.89 1.27 -24.87
C SER A 528 22.51 0.96 -26.23
N GLU A 529 22.19 1.74 -27.26
CA GLU A 529 22.81 1.67 -28.59
C GLU A 529 24.33 1.96 -28.60
N THR A 530 24.93 2.28 -27.46
CA THR A 530 26.37 2.56 -27.36
C THR A 530 27.09 1.59 -26.44
N GLY A 531 27.26 0.36 -26.90
CA GLY A 531 28.29 -0.55 -26.42
C GLY A 531 29.67 -0.10 -26.86
N VAL A 532 30.30 0.83 -26.15
CA VAL A 532 31.75 0.98 -26.23
C VAL A 532 32.36 -0.06 -25.31
N GLY A 533 32.76 -1.18 -25.86
CA GLY A 533 33.57 -2.18 -25.20
C GLY A 533 34.88 -1.56 -24.72
N GLY A 534 35.08 -1.50 -23.43
CA GLY A 534 36.36 -1.31 -22.79
C GLY A 534 36.83 -2.66 -22.24
N LYS A 535 37.90 -3.18 -22.80
CA LYS A 535 38.65 -4.35 -22.35
C LYS A 535 39.19 -4.16 -20.92
#